data_a047335110244f58c88dc3215ff7a0cd
#
_entry.id   a047335110244f58c88dc3215ff7a0cd
#
_cell.length_a   1.000
_cell.length_b   1.000
_cell.length_c   1.000
_cell.angle_alpha   90.00
_cell.angle_beta   90.00
_cell.angle_gamma   90.00
#
_symmetry.space_group_name_H-M   'P 1'
#
loop_
_entity.id
_entity.type
_entity.pdbx_description
1 polymer ?
#
loop_
_entity_poly.entity_id
_entity_poly.type
_entity_poly.pdbx_seq_one_letter_code
_entity_poly.pdbx_strand_id
1 'polypeptide(L)'
;DVCCPVKELSPIKEFTFRLNVPAGKSVHYELLNASAQPSIAQRDGMKSFTWTLKEVKPRPYAYPSARESIGQAQAIASGMMPVFMASTWSRYDEALKSLKAQFQPGNRSVIEAKVAELTRDIQDNPQAVRNAIAHYMTELYQLGRCGVSLQDAGYRLRPASEVIRSAYGTQAELANLDVTLQQAAGLEAEVAVCALCPSKAENQGLSTIVSLVAQSKLMPEKVALTGTEEANLQPFLAVTSLDGKPLTMEAYLGAKEMQQTDTLKVDGKKLQQPAEGWGIVTLNDPTPARTLYAYAANTTIPENILLSRTVNCTLETIVCLPEGMKVTPRANKEISNACGKVVFSYQPTKEGIKVTRSLRISRQLQTPSNYKELYALLAEWRDTNNHALVVKKVAE
;
A
#
# COMPACT_ATOMS: atom_id res chain seq x y z
N ASP A 1 -10.60 23.31 -6.52
CA ASP A 1 -10.80 22.12 -5.67
C ASP A 1 -9.82 22.13 -4.51
N VAL A 2 -10.28 21.78 -3.33
CA VAL A 2 -9.48 21.73 -2.08
C VAL A 2 -9.84 20.50 -1.28
N CYS A 3 -8.81 19.78 -0.80
CA CYS A 3 -8.92 18.79 0.26
C CYS A 3 -7.90 19.13 1.34
N CYS A 4 -8.37 19.34 2.56
CA CYS A 4 -7.54 19.71 3.69
C CYS A 4 -7.79 18.72 4.85
N PRO A 5 -7.03 17.63 4.95
CA PRO A 5 -7.05 16.76 6.10
C PRO A 5 -6.32 17.42 7.28
N VAL A 6 -6.88 17.28 8.49
CA VAL A 6 -6.22 17.73 9.72
C VAL A 6 -5.22 16.68 10.14
N LYS A 7 -3.91 16.90 9.81
CA LYS A 7 -2.85 15.89 9.88
C LYS A 7 -1.99 15.96 11.16
N GLU A 8 -2.39 16.70 12.16
CA GLU A 8 -1.56 16.90 13.35
C GLU A 8 -1.47 15.63 14.23
N LEU A 9 -0.28 15.37 14.74
CA LEU A 9 0.00 14.25 15.64
C LEU A 9 -0.28 14.60 17.10
N SER A 10 -0.44 15.88 17.42
CA SER A 10 -0.77 16.38 18.75
C SER A 10 -2.23 16.82 18.83
N PRO A 11 -2.86 16.77 20.01
CA PRO A 11 -4.19 17.34 20.20
C PRO A 11 -4.24 18.82 19.84
N ILE A 12 -5.27 19.24 19.11
CA ILE A 12 -5.46 20.64 18.72
C ILE A 12 -6.63 21.20 19.52
N LYS A 13 -6.38 22.23 20.30
CA LYS A 13 -7.44 22.90 21.08
C LYS A 13 -8.46 23.58 20.18
N GLU A 14 -8.00 24.25 19.14
CA GLU A 14 -8.84 24.92 18.17
C GLU A 14 -8.18 24.92 16.78
N PHE A 15 -8.93 24.50 15.75
CA PHE A 15 -8.51 24.50 14.35
C PHE A 15 -9.53 25.28 13.53
N THR A 16 -9.08 26.32 12.83
CA THR A 16 -9.93 27.12 11.96
C THR A 16 -9.56 26.91 10.50
N PHE A 17 -10.55 26.53 9.70
CA PHE A 17 -10.45 26.46 8.24
C PHE A 17 -11.27 27.59 7.62
N ARG A 18 -10.67 28.33 6.67
CA ARG A 18 -11.35 29.38 5.93
C ARG A 18 -11.25 29.17 4.42
N LEU A 19 -12.38 29.11 3.75
CA LEU A 19 -12.50 29.04 2.30
C LEU A 19 -13.00 30.37 1.75
N ASN A 20 -12.20 31.02 0.90
CA ASN A 20 -12.59 32.24 0.20
C ASN A 20 -12.83 31.93 -1.28
N VAL A 21 -14.00 32.28 -1.77
CA VAL A 21 -14.37 32.11 -3.19
C VAL A 21 -14.98 33.41 -3.73
N PRO A 22 -14.83 33.72 -5.03
CA PRO A 22 -15.54 34.82 -5.65
C PRO A 22 -17.05 34.68 -5.46
N ALA A 23 -17.75 35.75 -5.10
CA ALA A 23 -19.17 35.72 -4.72
C ALA A 23 -20.08 35.11 -5.77
N GLY A 24 -19.71 35.24 -7.06
CA GLY A 24 -20.46 34.67 -8.21
C GLY A 24 -20.13 33.20 -8.50
N LYS A 25 -19.21 32.53 -7.74
CA LYS A 25 -18.91 31.14 -7.94
C LYS A 25 -19.71 30.26 -6.98
N SER A 26 -20.34 29.21 -7.53
CA SER A 26 -20.90 28.13 -6.75
C SER A 26 -19.76 27.27 -6.18
N VAL A 27 -19.90 26.82 -4.96
CA VAL A 27 -18.96 25.92 -4.30
C VAL A 27 -19.76 24.87 -3.52
N HIS A 28 -19.36 23.62 -3.69
CA HIS A 28 -19.84 22.48 -2.92
C HIS A 28 -18.77 22.11 -1.90
N TYR A 29 -19.16 21.82 -0.67
CA TYR A 29 -18.21 21.49 0.39
C TYR A 29 -18.76 20.46 1.36
N GLU A 30 -17.86 19.74 2.02
CA GLU A 30 -18.16 18.80 3.07
C GLU A 30 -17.03 18.73 4.11
N LEU A 31 -17.40 18.45 5.33
CA LEU A 31 -16.48 18.16 6.43
C LEU A 31 -16.72 16.72 6.87
N LEU A 32 -15.81 15.81 6.51
CA LEU A 32 -15.83 14.42 6.94
C LEU A 32 -15.26 14.28 8.36
N ASN A 33 -15.77 13.30 9.12
CA ASN A 33 -15.28 12.90 10.43
C ASN A 33 -15.30 14.03 11.49
N ALA A 34 -16.04 15.09 11.25
CA ALA A 34 -16.30 16.15 12.22
C ALA A 34 -17.63 16.82 11.90
N SER A 35 -18.18 17.51 12.87
CA SER A 35 -19.44 18.25 12.72
C SER A 35 -19.22 19.71 13.10
N ALA A 36 -19.21 20.57 12.10
CA ALA A 36 -19.22 22.02 12.27
C ALA A 36 -19.92 22.70 11.09
N GLN A 37 -20.66 23.75 11.36
CA GLN A 37 -21.27 24.58 10.33
C GLN A 37 -20.41 25.83 10.10
N PRO A 38 -20.27 26.29 8.84
CA PRO A 38 -19.49 27.46 8.55
C PRO A 38 -20.24 28.74 8.98
N SER A 39 -19.52 29.70 9.50
CA SER A 39 -19.95 31.10 9.46
C SER A 39 -19.67 31.64 8.06
N ILE A 40 -20.61 32.38 7.49
CA ILE A 40 -20.52 32.90 6.12
C ILE A 40 -20.49 34.43 6.17
N ALA A 41 -19.50 35.02 5.52
CA ALA A 41 -19.39 36.47 5.34
C ALA A 41 -19.16 36.78 3.85
N GLN A 42 -19.66 37.93 3.40
CA GLN A 42 -19.41 38.42 2.04
C GLN A 42 -18.88 39.84 2.12
N ARG A 43 -17.72 40.06 1.50
CA ARG A 43 -17.08 41.36 1.45
C ARG A 43 -16.22 41.46 0.18
N ASP A 44 -16.17 42.65 -0.43
CA ASP A 44 -15.27 42.99 -1.52
C ASP A 44 -15.38 42.00 -2.72
N GLY A 45 -16.58 41.53 -3.05
CA GLY A 45 -16.81 40.57 -4.10
C GLY A 45 -16.40 39.12 -3.80
N MET A 46 -15.98 38.84 -2.56
CA MET A 46 -15.61 37.51 -2.06
C MET A 46 -16.61 37.03 -1.03
N LYS A 47 -16.86 35.69 -1.05
CA LYS A 47 -17.64 34.97 -0.07
C LYS A 47 -16.69 34.09 0.73
N SER A 48 -16.68 34.26 2.06
CA SER A 48 -15.83 33.55 3.01
C SER A 48 -16.66 32.61 3.84
N PHE A 49 -16.25 31.34 3.86
CA PHE A 49 -16.79 30.31 4.73
C PHE A 49 -15.75 29.98 5.79
N THR A 50 -16.10 30.02 7.05
CA THR A 50 -15.17 29.75 8.16
C THR A 50 -15.72 28.67 9.08
N TRP A 51 -14.98 27.57 9.23
CA TRP A 51 -15.25 26.47 10.16
C TRP A 51 -14.26 26.53 11.31
N THR A 52 -14.74 26.26 12.51
CA THR A 52 -13.92 26.14 13.72
C THR A 52 -14.20 24.79 14.37
N LEU A 53 -13.17 23.96 14.48
CA LEU A 53 -13.19 22.70 15.21
C LEU A 53 -12.52 22.90 16.56
N LYS A 54 -13.08 22.34 17.63
CA LYS A 54 -12.52 22.38 18.98
C LYS A 54 -12.16 20.97 19.44
N GLU A 55 -11.12 20.88 20.29
CA GLU A 55 -10.67 19.62 20.90
C GLU A 55 -10.46 18.51 19.85
N VAL A 56 -9.75 18.83 18.76
CA VAL A 56 -9.47 17.88 17.70
C VAL A 56 -8.46 16.86 18.20
N LYS A 57 -8.81 15.59 18.15
CA LYS A 57 -7.92 14.49 18.54
C LYS A 57 -6.75 14.36 17.58
N PRO A 58 -5.58 13.92 18.05
CA PRO A 58 -4.44 13.66 17.18
C PRO A 58 -4.79 12.56 16.18
N ARG A 59 -4.26 12.68 14.96
CA ARG A 59 -4.36 11.58 14.01
C ARG A 59 -3.57 10.36 14.51
N PRO A 60 -3.97 9.14 14.18
CA PRO A 60 -3.14 7.97 14.47
C PRO A 60 -1.80 8.10 13.73
N TYR A 61 -0.74 7.69 14.42
CA TYR A 61 0.58 7.59 13.79
C TYR A 61 0.53 6.51 12.71
N ALA A 62 0.76 6.91 11.46
CA ALA A 62 0.91 5.97 10.35
C ALA A 62 2.38 5.96 9.92
N TYR A 63 2.99 4.80 9.91
CA TYR A 63 4.35 4.67 9.37
C TYR A 63 4.35 5.02 7.88
N PRO A 64 5.36 5.77 7.39
CA PRO A 64 5.50 6.03 5.98
C PRO A 64 5.56 4.70 5.23
N SER A 65 4.49 4.36 4.54
CA SER A 65 4.49 3.23 3.61
C SER A 65 4.87 3.74 2.22
N ALA A 66 5.32 2.85 1.35
CA ALA A 66 5.51 3.16 -0.07
C ALA A 66 4.24 3.73 -0.73
N ARG A 67 3.09 3.62 -0.06
CA ARG A 67 1.78 4.16 -0.45
C ARG A 67 1.19 5.01 0.67
N GLU A 68 1.82 6.13 0.98
CA GLU A 68 1.38 7.08 2.02
C GLU A 68 -0.09 7.52 1.85
N SER A 69 -0.55 7.64 0.61
CA SER A 69 -1.94 7.94 0.27
C SER A 69 -2.95 6.92 0.80
N ILE A 70 -2.59 5.62 0.83
CA ILE A 70 -3.46 4.58 1.39
C ILE A 70 -3.58 4.74 2.91
N GLY A 71 -2.47 4.99 3.60
CA GLY A 71 -2.49 5.23 5.05
C GLY A 71 -3.36 6.44 5.43
N GLN A 72 -3.32 7.50 4.63
CA GLN A 72 -4.19 8.66 4.80
C GLN A 72 -5.67 8.30 4.57
N ALA A 73 -5.97 7.57 3.51
CA ALA A 73 -7.31 7.12 3.20
C ALA A 73 -7.89 6.22 4.31
N GLN A 74 -7.07 5.34 4.87
CA GLN A 74 -7.45 4.49 6.00
C GLN A 74 -7.70 5.29 7.29
N ALA A 75 -6.89 6.32 7.57
CA ALA A 75 -7.11 7.20 8.71
C ALA A 75 -8.44 7.98 8.57
N ILE A 76 -8.79 8.40 7.36
CA ILE A 76 -10.09 9.01 7.07
C ILE A 76 -11.20 7.98 7.26
N ALA A 77 -11.06 6.79 6.69
CA ALA A 77 -12.04 5.71 6.77
C ALA A 77 -12.29 5.24 8.21
N SER A 78 -11.29 5.30 9.07
CA SER A 78 -11.43 4.99 10.51
C SER A 78 -12.21 6.03 11.30
N GLY A 79 -12.61 7.15 10.70
CA GLY A 79 -13.32 8.25 11.36
C GLY A 79 -12.44 9.10 12.26
N MET A 80 -11.12 8.88 12.28
CA MET A 80 -10.21 9.51 13.24
C MET A 80 -9.58 10.81 12.73
N MET A 81 -9.73 11.11 11.44
CA MET A 81 -9.11 12.30 10.87
C MET A 81 -10.18 13.19 10.21
N PRO A 82 -10.44 14.41 10.74
CA PRO A 82 -11.29 15.37 10.06
C PRO A 82 -10.71 15.76 8.70
N VAL A 83 -11.56 15.81 7.68
CA VAL A 83 -11.17 16.24 6.33
C VAL A 83 -12.16 17.25 5.80
N PHE A 84 -11.66 18.42 5.46
CA PHE A 84 -12.43 19.42 4.74
C PHE A 84 -12.23 19.24 3.23
N MET A 85 -13.33 19.20 2.49
CA MET A 85 -13.33 19.11 1.02
C MET A 85 -14.20 20.21 0.43
N ALA A 86 -13.75 20.81 -0.68
CA ALA A 86 -14.55 21.73 -1.46
C ALA A 86 -14.24 21.63 -2.95
N SER A 87 -15.28 21.80 -3.78
CA SER A 87 -15.18 21.77 -5.24
C SER A 87 -16.02 22.86 -5.86
N THR A 88 -15.54 23.40 -6.97
CA THR A 88 -16.29 24.29 -7.85
C THR A 88 -16.78 23.63 -9.14
N TRP A 89 -16.49 22.33 -9.31
CA TRP A 89 -17.02 21.54 -10.40
C TRP A 89 -18.51 21.24 -10.20
N SER A 90 -19.28 21.35 -11.24
CA SER A 90 -20.70 21.01 -11.22
C SER A 90 -20.92 19.49 -11.16
N ARG A 91 -19.98 18.73 -11.74
CA ARG A 91 -20.06 17.27 -11.87
C ARG A 91 -18.67 16.65 -11.80
N TYR A 92 -18.56 15.53 -11.12
CA TYR A 92 -17.29 14.81 -10.94
C TYR A 92 -16.76 14.20 -12.25
N ASP A 93 -17.65 13.71 -13.12
CA ASP A 93 -17.25 13.17 -14.43
C ASP A 93 -16.61 14.22 -15.34
N GLU A 94 -17.07 15.49 -15.29
CA GLU A 94 -16.43 16.61 -16.00
C GLU A 94 -15.04 16.90 -15.44
N ALA A 95 -14.90 16.85 -14.12
CA ALA A 95 -13.61 17.02 -13.46
C ALA A 95 -12.64 15.91 -13.86
N LEU A 96 -13.08 14.63 -13.83
CA LEU A 96 -12.25 13.49 -14.27
C LEU A 96 -11.88 13.59 -15.76
N LYS A 97 -12.79 14.00 -16.61
CA LYS A 97 -12.51 14.22 -18.04
C LYS A 97 -11.44 15.29 -18.27
N SER A 98 -11.50 16.38 -17.49
CA SER A 98 -10.45 17.40 -17.50
C SER A 98 -9.11 16.87 -17.03
N LEU A 99 -9.08 16.04 -15.98
CA LEU A 99 -7.86 15.39 -15.51
C LEU A 99 -7.34 14.39 -16.55
N LYS A 100 -8.21 13.53 -17.11
CA LYS A 100 -7.84 12.55 -18.14
C LYS A 100 -7.13 13.20 -19.33
N ALA A 101 -7.54 14.38 -19.74
CA ALA A 101 -6.92 15.12 -20.82
C ALA A 101 -5.44 15.47 -20.55
N GLN A 102 -4.98 15.40 -19.29
CA GLN A 102 -3.59 15.64 -18.90
C GLN A 102 -2.71 14.38 -19.04
N PHE A 103 -3.31 13.18 -19.12
CA PHE A 103 -2.58 11.92 -19.25
C PHE A 103 -2.13 11.72 -20.70
N GLN A 104 -1.00 12.32 -21.04
CA GLN A 104 -0.47 12.33 -22.39
C GLN A 104 0.90 11.62 -22.47
N PRO A 105 1.16 10.83 -23.52
CA PRO A 105 2.48 10.22 -23.74
C PRO A 105 3.56 11.27 -24.07
N GLY A 106 3.21 12.35 -24.73
CA GLY A 106 4.15 13.34 -25.23
C GLY A 106 4.91 12.86 -26.47
N ASN A 107 6.25 13.00 -26.48
CA ASN A 107 7.06 12.61 -27.62
C ASN A 107 7.12 11.09 -27.76
N ARG A 108 6.51 10.57 -28.81
CA ARG A 108 6.36 9.14 -29.09
C ARG A 108 7.72 8.42 -29.26
N SER A 109 8.67 9.06 -29.95
CA SER A 109 9.99 8.43 -30.19
C SER A 109 10.78 8.20 -28.88
N VAL A 110 10.59 9.07 -27.88
CA VAL A 110 11.20 8.92 -26.55
C VAL A 110 10.62 7.72 -25.81
N ILE A 111 9.29 7.53 -25.91
CA ILE A 111 8.60 6.40 -25.30
C ILE A 111 9.02 5.08 -25.97
N GLU A 112 9.00 5.02 -27.30
CA GLU A 112 9.37 3.84 -28.08
C GLU A 112 10.84 3.44 -27.82
N ALA A 113 11.76 4.42 -27.78
CA ALA A 113 13.16 4.16 -27.45
C ALA A 113 13.32 3.58 -26.04
N LYS A 114 12.58 4.10 -25.05
CA LYS A 114 12.62 3.58 -23.68
C LYS A 114 12.05 2.15 -23.62
N VAL A 115 10.94 1.89 -24.27
CA VAL A 115 10.36 0.54 -24.35
C VAL A 115 11.36 -0.42 -24.99
N ALA A 116 11.98 -0.07 -26.16
CA ALA A 116 12.96 -0.90 -26.81
C ALA A 116 14.19 -1.20 -25.92
N GLU A 117 14.63 -0.20 -25.14
CA GLU A 117 15.70 -0.37 -24.14
C GLU A 117 15.33 -1.41 -23.08
N LEU A 118 14.14 -1.25 -22.48
CA LEU A 118 13.68 -2.06 -21.35
C LEU A 118 13.34 -3.49 -21.78
N THR A 119 12.91 -3.70 -23.03
CA THR A 119 12.38 -4.98 -23.51
C THR A 119 13.31 -5.71 -24.48
N ARG A 120 14.58 -5.25 -24.58
CA ARG A 120 15.55 -5.90 -25.45
C ARG A 120 15.61 -7.41 -25.18
N ASP A 121 15.47 -8.20 -26.22
CA ASP A 121 15.53 -9.67 -26.21
C ASP A 121 14.40 -10.39 -25.43
N ILE A 122 13.35 -9.67 -25.02
CA ILE A 122 12.23 -10.24 -24.27
C ILE A 122 10.84 -9.88 -24.83
N GLN A 123 10.76 -9.26 -26.03
CA GLN A 123 9.52 -8.70 -26.59
C GLN A 123 8.41 -9.74 -26.75
N ASP A 124 8.78 -11.00 -27.01
CA ASP A 124 7.83 -12.09 -27.23
C ASP A 124 7.25 -12.69 -25.93
N ASN A 125 7.70 -12.19 -24.76
CA ASN A 125 7.24 -12.65 -23.46
C ASN A 125 6.55 -11.49 -22.68
N PRO A 126 5.22 -11.38 -22.75
CA PRO A 126 4.49 -10.29 -22.10
C PRO A 126 4.76 -10.18 -20.59
N GLN A 127 4.96 -11.32 -19.89
CA GLN A 127 5.26 -11.30 -18.46
C GLN A 127 6.66 -10.75 -18.18
N ALA A 128 7.67 -11.14 -18.98
CA ALA A 128 9.02 -10.60 -18.86
C ALA A 128 9.04 -9.09 -19.15
N VAL A 129 8.33 -8.65 -20.20
CA VAL A 129 8.14 -7.23 -20.52
C VAL A 129 7.51 -6.47 -19.35
N ARG A 130 6.42 -7.01 -18.76
CA ARG A 130 5.78 -6.39 -17.59
C ARG A 130 6.72 -6.28 -16.40
N ASN A 131 7.53 -7.32 -16.16
CA ASN A 131 8.51 -7.33 -15.07
C ASN A 131 9.62 -6.30 -15.27
N ALA A 132 10.13 -6.15 -16.51
CA ALA A 132 11.15 -5.14 -16.82
C ALA A 132 10.64 -3.72 -16.62
N ILE A 133 9.43 -3.41 -17.09
CA ILE A 133 8.78 -2.10 -16.86
C ILE A 133 8.57 -1.87 -15.37
N ALA A 134 8.08 -2.88 -14.62
CA ALA A 134 7.87 -2.76 -13.18
C ALA A 134 9.17 -2.50 -12.41
N HIS A 135 10.27 -3.11 -12.82
CA HIS A 135 11.60 -2.88 -12.22
C HIS A 135 12.04 -1.42 -12.42
N TYR A 136 12.02 -0.94 -13.66
CA TYR A 136 12.32 0.45 -13.99
C TYR A 136 11.45 1.44 -13.20
N MET A 137 10.14 1.20 -13.15
CA MET A 137 9.23 2.07 -12.39
C MET A 137 9.49 2.03 -10.88
N THR A 138 9.91 0.88 -10.34
CA THR A 138 10.28 0.76 -8.92
C THR A 138 11.52 1.60 -8.60
N GLU A 139 12.55 1.53 -9.43
CA GLU A 139 13.76 2.36 -9.27
C GLU A 139 13.44 3.85 -9.38
N LEU A 140 12.67 4.22 -10.41
CA LEU A 140 12.26 5.61 -10.61
C LEU A 140 11.40 6.13 -9.44
N TYR A 141 10.55 5.29 -8.86
CA TYR A 141 9.75 5.62 -7.68
C TYR A 141 10.61 5.86 -6.43
N GLN A 142 11.70 5.10 -6.29
CA GLN A 142 12.60 5.23 -5.15
C GLN A 142 13.52 6.46 -5.26
N LEU A 143 13.99 6.75 -6.46
CA LEU A 143 15.04 7.77 -6.71
C LEU A 143 14.50 9.09 -7.22
N GLY A 144 13.41 9.08 -7.97
CA GLY A 144 12.89 10.22 -8.72
C GLY A 144 11.47 10.66 -8.33
N ARG A 145 10.88 10.13 -7.24
CA ARG A 145 9.55 10.56 -6.81
C ARG A 145 9.58 11.97 -6.23
N CYS A 146 8.82 12.88 -6.85
CA CYS A 146 8.57 14.21 -6.31
C CYS A 146 7.40 14.17 -5.31
N GLY A 147 7.59 14.80 -4.14
CA GLY A 147 6.58 14.85 -3.06
C GLY A 147 5.43 15.84 -3.29
N VAL A 148 5.38 16.53 -4.43
CA VAL A 148 4.30 17.46 -4.76
C VAL A 148 3.01 16.69 -5.01
N SER A 149 1.94 17.06 -4.31
CA SER A 149 0.63 16.44 -4.49
C SER A 149 -0.01 16.90 -5.81
N LEU A 150 -0.99 16.12 -6.29
CA LEU A 150 -1.76 16.50 -7.49
C LEU A 150 -2.47 17.85 -7.30
N GLN A 151 -2.97 18.15 -6.10
CA GLN A 151 -3.57 19.44 -5.75
C GLN A 151 -2.55 20.57 -5.81
N ASP A 152 -1.36 20.40 -5.23
CA ASP A 152 -0.30 21.43 -5.22
C ASP A 152 0.26 21.68 -6.62
N ALA A 153 0.22 20.66 -7.50
CA ALA A 153 0.50 20.80 -8.93
C ALA A 153 -0.63 21.48 -9.72
N GLY A 154 -1.71 21.90 -9.07
CA GLY A 154 -2.89 22.49 -9.71
C GLY A 154 -3.60 21.54 -10.67
N TYR A 155 -3.56 20.23 -10.40
CA TYR A 155 -4.11 19.15 -11.22
C TYR A 155 -3.52 19.11 -12.63
N ARG A 156 -2.25 19.49 -12.77
CA ARG A 156 -1.52 19.47 -14.04
C ARG A 156 -0.45 18.41 -14.00
N LEU A 157 -0.27 17.71 -15.13
CA LEU A 157 0.73 16.68 -15.34
C LEU A 157 1.61 17.03 -16.54
N ARG A 158 2.90 16.76 -16.41
CA ARG A 158 3.78 16.73 -17.58
C ARG A 158 3.54 15.44 -18.37
N PRO A 159 3.77 15.46 -19.70
CA PRO A 159 3.70 14.26 -20.52
C PRO A 159 4.73 13.21 -20.05
N ALA A 160 4.43 11.92 -20.28
CA ALA A 160 5.28 10.82 -19.87
C ALA A 160 6.71 10.92 -20.43
N SER A 161 6.88 11.41 -21.66
CA SER A 161 8.21 11.61 -22.26
C SER A 161 9.07 12.64 -21.51
N GLU A 162 8.48 13.64 -20.86
CA GLU A 162 9.21 14.61 -20.05
C GLU A 162 9.67 13.99 -18.71
N VAL A 163 8.88 13.08 -18.16
CA VAL A 163 9.24 12.30 -16.96
C VAL A 163 10.45 11.40 -17.24
N ILE A 164 10.50 10.75 -18.42
CA ILE A 164 11.66 9.96 -18.85
C ILE A 164 12.91 10.87 -18.92
N ARG A 165 12.81 12.02 -19.59
CA ARG A 165 13.94 12.94 -19.77
C ARG A 165 14.48 13.51 -18.47
N SER A 166 13.60 13.81 -17.53
CA SER A 166 13.97 14.41 -16.25
C SER A 166 14.35 13.40 -15.17
N ALA A 167 14.01 12.12 -15.37
CA ALA A 167 14.18 11.04 -14.41
C ALA A 167 13.50 11.31 -13.04
N TYR A 168 12.46 12.14 -12.99
CA TYR A 168 11.64 12.36 -11.81
C TYR A 168 10.21 12.73 -12.18
N GLY A 169 9.25 12.48 -11.26
CA GLY A 169 7.85 12.84 -11.44
C GLY A 169 7.05 12.79 -10.15
N THR A 170 5.89 13.47 -10.18
CA THR A 170 4.86 13.31 -9.14
C THR A 170 4.24 11.91 -9.24
N GLN A 171 3.52 11.49 -8.20
CA GLN A 171 2.81 10.19 -8.24
C GLN A 171 1.90 10.04 -9.47
N ALA A 172 1.17 11.10 -9.83
CA ALA A 172 0.27 11.08 -10.98
C ALA A 172 1.04 10.99 -12.31
N GLU A 173 2.16 11.70 -12.44
CA GLU A 173 3.03 11.64 -13.61
C GLU A 173 3.69 10.27 -13.76
N LEU A 174 4.12 9.65 -12.64
CA LEU A 174 4.67 8.30 -12.64
C LEU A 174 3.61 7.26 -13.02
N ALA A 175 2.36 7.41 -12.58
CA ALA A 175 1.26 6.56 -13.02
C ALA A 175 0.98 6.71 -14.53
N ASN A 176 1.04 7.95 -15.06
CA ASN A 176 0.94 8.19 -16.51
C ASN A 176 2.08 7.51 -17.28
N LEU A 177 3.31 7.62 -16.79
CA LEU A 177 4.47 7.01 -17.42
C LEU A 177 4.35 5.48 -17.44
N ASP A 178 4.00 4.85 -16.30
CA ASP A 178 3.86 3.39 -16.20
C ASP A 178 2.81 2.87 -17.20
N VAL A 179 1.63 3.48 -17.24
CA VAL A 179 0.58 3.12 -18.21
C VAL A 179 1.06 3.32 -19.65
N THR A 180 1.71 4.45 -19.93
CA THR A 180 2.22 4.77 -21.27
C THR A 180 3.25 3.76 -21.76
N LEU A 181 4.20 3.36 -20.91
CA LEU A 181 5.21 2.36 -21.26
C LEU A 181 4.58 1.00 -21.52
N GLN A 182 3.64 0.56 -20.68
CA GLN A 182 2.93 -0.70 -20.85
C GLN A 182 2.14 -0.72 -22.17
N GLN A 183 1.36 0.32 -22.45
CA GLN A 183 0.58 0.43 -23.68
C GLN A 183 1.47 0.46 -24.91
N ALA A 184 2.59 1.18 -24.87
CA ALA A 184 3.56 1.21 -25.96
C ALA A 184 4.26 -0.13 -26.18
N ALA A 185 4.37 -0.96 -25.14
CA ALA A 185 4.85 -2.32 -25.20
C ALA A 185 3.76 -3.35 -25.59
N GLY A 186 2.56 -2.92 -25.94
CA GLY A 186 1.44 -3.78 -26.32
C GLY A 186 0.69 -4.44 -25.16
N LEU A 187 0.93 -3.99 -23.92
CA LEU A 187 0.25 -4.51 -22.74
C LEU A 187 -1.01 -3.67 -22.44
N GLU A 188 -2.04 -4.33 -21.90
CA GLU A 188 -3.23 -3.64 -21.43
C GLU A 188 -3.00 -3.04 -20.03
N ALA A 189 -3.07 -1.72 -19.96
CA ALA A 189 -2.96 -0.97 -18.72
C ALA A 189 -3.82 0.29 -18.76
N GLU A 190 -4.31 0.70 -17.57
CA GLU A 190 -5.06 1.93 -17.38
C GLU A 190 -4.70 2.59 -16.04
N VAL A 191 -5.11 3.84 -15.85
CA VAL A 191 -4.94 4.53 -14.56
C VAL A 191 -6.14 4.24 -13.68
N ALA A 192 -5.89 3.69 -12.50
CA ALA A 192 -6.86 3.57 -11.42
C ALA A 192 -6.82 4.82 -10.55
N VAL A 193 -7.99 5.41 -10.33
CA VAL A 193 -8.23 6.58 -9.48
C VAL A 193 -8.83 6.10 -8.18
N CYS A 194 -8.15 6.30 -7.06
CA CYS A 194 -8.72 6.12 -5.74
C CYS A 194 -9.14 7.48 -5.18
N ALA A 195 -10.42 7.64 -4.89
CA ALA A 195 -10.98 8.89 -4.40
C ALA A 195 -11.82 8.68 -3.15
N LEU A 196 -11.85 9.69 -2.26
CA LEU A 196 -12.78 9.77 -1.15
C LEU A 196 -14.21 9.89 -1.68
N CYS A 197 -15.15 9.22 -1.03
CA CYS A 197 -16.57 9.32 -1.32
C CYS A 197 -17.21 10.29 -0.32
N PRO A 198 -17.53 11.54 -0.72
CA PRO A 198 -18.34 12.41 0.11
C PRO A 198 -19.76 11.87 0.26
N SER A 199 -20.48 12.30 1.30
CA SER A 199 -21.85 11.86 1.56
C SER A 199 -22.82 12.31 0.46
N LYS A 200 -22.46 13.37 -0.26
CA LYS A 200 -23.21 13.90 -1.41
C LYS A 200 -22.30 13.90 -2.64
N ALA A 201 -22.79 13.30 -3.71
CA ALA A 201 -22.05 13.21 -4.99
C ALA A 201 -21.63 14.59 -5.54
N GLU A 202 -22.45 15.63 -5.32
CA GLU A 202 -22.15 17.02 -5.72
C GLU A 202 -20.92 17.62 -5.03
N ASN A 203 -20.49 17.05 -3.88
CA ASN A 203 -19.30 17.50 -3.17
C ASN A 203 -18.02 16.82 -3.69
N GLN A 204 -18.14 15.89 -4.61
CA GLN A 204 -17.01 15.19 -5.19
C GLN A 204 -16.33 16.06 -6.26
N GLY A 205 -15.01 16.18 -6.15
CA GLY A 205 -14.17 16.91 -7.08
C GLY A 205 -12.78 16.28 -7.18
N LEU A 206 -11.88 16.87 -7.94
CA LEU A 206 -10.51 16.34 -8.09
C LEU A 206 -9.75 16.30 -6.77
N SER A 207 -10.10 17.17 -5.82
CA SER A 207 -9.50 17.20 -4.48
C SER A 207 -9.80 15.94 -3.66
N THR A 208 -10.84 15.19 -4.02
CA THR A 208 -11.14 13.90 -3.36
C THR A 208 -10.18 12.78 -3.77
N ILE A 209 -9.41 12.96 -4.85
CA ILE A 209 -8.46 11.97 -5.34
C ILE A 209 -7.30 11.87 -4.36
N VAL A 210 -7.18 10.71 -3.73
CA VAL A 210 -6.10 10.41 -2.76
C VAL A 210 -4.92 9.72 -3.42
N SER A 211 -5.14 9.00 -4.53
CA SER A 211 -4.07 8.31 -5.25
C SER A 211 -4.44 8.00 -6.69
N LEU A 212 -3.42 7.96 -7.54
CA LEU A 212 -3.46 7.51 -8.92
C LEU A 212 -2.39 6.45 -9.10
N VAL A 213 -2.75 5.28 -9.63
CA VAL A 213 -1.81 4.18 -9.87
C VAL A 213 -2.06 3.55 -11.22
N ALA A 214 -1.01 3.00 -11.83
CA ALA A 214 -1.15 2.17 -13.01
C ALA A 214 -1.74 0.81 -12.61
N GLN A 215 -2.80 0.42 -13.26
CA GLN A 215 -3.38 -0.90 -13.21
C GLN A 215 -3.09 -1.65 -14.50
N SER A 216 -2.62 -2.89 -14.39
CA SER A 216 -2.32 -3.76 -15.51
C SER A 216 -3.07 -5.08 -15.36
N LYS A 217 -3.46 -5.70 -16.47
CA LYS A 217 -3.96 -7.08 -16.45
C LYS A 217 -2.87 -8.09 -16.08
N LEU A 218 -1.63 -7.78 -16.44
CA LEU A 218 -0.47 -8.60 -16.05
C LEU A 218 0.18 -7.99 -14.81
N MET A 219 0.11 -8.72 -13.68
CA MET A 219 0.82 -8.33 -12.47
C MET A 219 2.29 -8.74 -12.55
N PRO A 220 3.23 -7.98 -11.97
CA PRO A 220 4.62 -8.42 -11.83
C PRO A 220 4.70 -9.71 -10.99
N GLU A 221 5.60 -10.65 -11.35
CA GLU A 221 5.74 -11.94 -10.64
C GLU A 221 6.09 -11.81 -9.15
N LYS A 222 6.74 -10.72 -8.75
CA LYS A 222 7.11 -10.47 -7.36
C LYS A 222 6.34 -9.27 -6.80
N VAL A 223 5.05 -9.45 -6.60
CA VAL A 223 4.27 -8.50 -5.79
C VAL A 223 4.25 -9.02 -4.36
N ALA A 224 4.85 -8.27 -3.44
CA ALA A 224 4.63 -8.51 -2.02
C ALA A 224 3.15 -8.21 -1.72
N LEU A 225 2.39 -9.27 -1.57
CA LEU A 225 0.95 -9.22 -1.45
C LEU A 225 0.59 -9.04 0.02
N THR A 226 -0.19 -8.05 0.29
CA THR A 226 -0.69 -7.80 1.62
C THR A 226 -2.15 -7.46 1.50
N GLY A 227 -2.98 -8.22 2.22
CA GLY A 227 -4.41 -7.97 2.26
C GLY A 227 -4.72 -6.67 3.01
N THR A 228 -5.64 -5.88 2.48
CA THR A 228 -6.41 -4.92 3.24
C THR A 228 -7.81 -5.47 3.36
N GLU A 229 -8.45 -5.32 4.52
CA GLU A 229 -9.87 -5.59 4.62
C GLU A 229 -10.62 -4.49 3.87
N GLU A 230 -11.07 -4.82 2.67
CA GLU A 230 -11.80 -3.93 1.78
C GLU A 230 -13.02 -3.31 2.48
N ALA A 231 -13.66 -4.09 3.36
CA ALA A 231 -14.82 -3.67 4.13
C ALA A 231 -14.56 -2.45 5.05
N ASN A 232 -13.32 -2.20 5.47
CA ASN A 232 -13.00 -1.05 6.34
C ASN A 232 -12.74 0.24 5.56
N LEU A 233 -12.56 0.18 4.25
CA LEU A 233 -12.35 1.35 3.41
C LEU A 233 -13.61 1.81 2.69
N GLN A 234 -14.58 0.95 2.49
CA GLN A 234 -15.92 1.30 2.07
C GLN A 234 -16.71 1.79 3.31
N PRO A 235 -17.49 2.81 3.28
CA PRO A 235 -17.99 3.61 2.15
C PRO A 235 -17.14 4.85 1.81
N PHE A 236 -15.97 5.02 2.38
CA PHE A 236 -15.19 6.27 2.28
C PHE A 236 -14.35 6.38 1.00
N LEU A 237 -14.05 5.25 0.35
CA LEU A 237 -13.22 5.21 -0.86
C LEU A 237 -13.96 4.53 -2.01
N ALA A 238 -13.77 5.07 -3.21
CA ALA A 238 -14.10 4.43 -4.46
C ALA A 238 -12.85 4.32 -5.33
N VAL A 239 -12.76 3.22 -6.09
CA VAL A 239 -11.74 3.05 -7.12
C VAL A 239 -12.43 3.00 -8.48
N THR A 240 -12.00 3.88 -9.38
CA THR A 240 -12.53 3.99 -10.73
C THR A 240 -11.40 4.13 -11.74
N SER A 241 -11.69 3.88 -13.01
CA SER A 241 -10.83 4.36 -14.09
C SER A 241 -10.98 5.88 -14.23
N LEU A 242 -10.13 6.51 -15.06
CA LEU A 242 -10.29 7.93 -15.44
C LEU A 242 -11.57 8.21 -16.23
N ASP A 243 -12.25 7.19 -16.73
CA ASP A 243 -13.58 7.29 -17.35
C ASP A 243 -14.72 7.12 -16.36
N GLY A 244 -14.41 7.00 -15.06
CA GLY A 244 -15.39 6.80 -14.01
C GLY A 244 -15.97 5.39 -13.93
N LYS A 245 -15.41 4.41 -14.67
CA LYS A 245 -15.84 3.01 -14.56
C LYS A 245 -15.40 2.44 -13.21
N PRO A 246 -16.30 1.81 -12.44
CA PRO A 246 -15.91 1.18 -11.18
C PRO A 246 -14.83 0.12 -11.39
N LEU A 247 -13.83 0.13 -10.51
CA LEU A 247 -12.79 -0.88 -10.41
C LEU A 247 -12.84 -1.50 -9.02
N THR A 248 -12.30 -2.71 -8.87
CA THR A 248 -12.24 -3.34 -7.55
C THR A 248 -11.11 -2.72 -6.73
N MET A 249 -11.27 -2.69 -5.41
CA MET A 249 -10.20 -2.26 -4.49
C MET A 249 -8.97 -3.18 -4.62
N GLU A 250 -9.17 -4.44 -4.96
CA GLU A 250 -8.10 -5.41 -5.24
C GLU A 250 -7.24 -4.99 -6.44
N ALA A 251 -7.89 -4.51 -7.50
CA ALA A 251 -7.18 -3.98 -8.66
C ALA A 251 -6.27 -2.80 -8.30
N TYR A 252 -6.67 -2.00 -7.32
CA TYR A 252 -5.90 -0.86 -6.81
C TYR A 252 -4.83 -1.26 -5.81
N LEU A 253 -5.13 -2.12 -4.83
CA LEU A 253 -4.23 -2.51 -3.74
C LEU A 253 -3.29 -3.66 -4.10
N GLY A 254 -3.61 -4.40 -5.15
CA GLY A 254 -2.96 -5.66 -5.49
C GLY A 254 -3.59 -6.84 -4.76
N ALA A 255 -2.99 -8.02 -4.85
CA ALA A 255 -3.59 -9.22 -4.29
C ALA A 255 -3.67 -9.18 -2.76
N LYS A 256 -4.72 -9.79 -2.24
CA LYS A 256 -5.10 -9.80 -0.81
C LYS A 256 -4.25 -10.74 0.03
N GLU A 257 -3.71 -11.77 -0.57
CA GLU A 257 -3.12 -12.91 0.12
C GLU A 257 -1.80 -13.31 -0.52
N MET A 258 -0.82 -13.63 0.31
CA MET A 258 0.42 -14.22 -0.16
C MET A 258 0.45 -15.69 0.25
N GLN A 259 0.50 -16.56 -0.74
CA GLN A 259 0.85 -17.97 -0.57
C GLN A 259 2.12 -18.25 -1.36
N GLN A 260 3.11 -18.83 -0.70
CA GLN A 260 4.36 -19.22 -1.32
C GLN A 260 4.71 -20.65 -0.89
N THR A 261 5.03 -21.49 -1.87
CA THR A 261 5.53 -22.84 -1.63
C THR A 261 6.92 -22.95 -2.22
N ASP A 262 7.90 -23.26 -1.37
CA ASP A 262 9.30 -23.44 -1.76
C ASP A 262 9.77 -24.86 -1.43
N THR A 263 10.73 -25.37 -2.22
CA THR A 263 11.45 -26.60 -1.91
C THR A 263 12.89 -26.27 -1.60
N LEU A 264 13.32 -26.58 -0.38
CA LEU A 264 14.69 -26.40 0.09
C LEU A 264 15.42 -27.74 0.10
N LYS A 265 16.31 -27.94 -0.87
CA LYS A 265 17.23 -29.10 -0.87
C LYS A 265 18.44 -28.78 0.01
N VAL A 266 18.61 -29.52 1.07
CA VAL A 266 19.69 -29.31 2.03
C VAL A 266 20.97 -29.99 1.55
N ASP A 267 22.03 -29.20 1.38
CA ASP A 267 23.39 -29.72 1.13
C ASP A 267 24.06 -29.99 2.49
N GLY A 268 24.22 -31.25 2.82
CA GLY A 268 24.83 -31.67 4.12
C GLY A 268 26.24 -31.14 4.33
N LYS A 269 26.98 -30.76 3.25
CA LYS A 269 28.33 -30.18 3.36
C LYS A 269 28.33 -28.69 3.68
N LYS A 270 27.22 -28.02 3.45
CA LYS A 270 27.06 -26.57 3.67
C LYS A 270 26.26 -26.25 4.94
N LEU A 271 25.84 -27.25 5.68
CA LEU A 271 25.12 -27.02 6.94
C LEU A 271 26.02 -26.37 7.98
N GLN A 272 25.47 -25.37 8.66
CA GLN A 272 26.09 -24.85 9.87
C GLN A 272 26.03 -25.94 10.93
N GLN A 273 27.20 -26.44 11.37
CA GLN A 273 27.33 -27.52 12.34
C GLN A 273 27.68 -26.96 13.73
N PRO A 274 26.71 -26.77 14.60
CA PRO A 274 26.97 -26.28 15.96
C PRO A 274 27.68 -27.32 16.85
N ALA A 275 27.56 -28.62 16.50
CA ALA A 275 28.22 -29.76 17.16
C ALA A 275 28.33 -30.90 16.15
N GLU A 276 29.21 -31.89 16.46
CA GLU A 276 29.39 -33.09 15.65
C GLU A 276 28.05 -33.85 15.50
N GLY A 277 27.68 -34.19 14.28
CA GLY A 277 26.43 -34.89 13.97
C GLY A 277 25.16 -34.03 14.00
N TRP A 278 25.26 -32.74 14.27
CA TRP A 278 24.14 -31.78 14.26
C TRP A 278 24.26 -30.75 13.15
N GLY A 279 23.14 -30.23 12.69
CA GLY A 279 23.09 -29.17 11.70
C GLY A 279 21.92 -28.24 11.93
N ILE A 280 22.02 -27.03 11.39
CA ILE A 280 20.95 -26.04 11.39
C ILE A 280 20.55 -25.74 9.94
N VAL A 281 19.28 -25.88 9.63
CA VAL A 281 18.66 -25.50 8.35
C VAL A 281 17.88 -24.20 8.56
N THR A 282 18.32 -23.11 7.95
CA THR A 282 17.60 -21.83 8.02
C THR A 282 16.54 -21.80 6.92
N LEU A 283 15.31 -21.43 7.30
CA LEU A 283 14.18 -21.23 6.39
C LEU A 283 14.15 -19.78 5.91
N ASN A 284 13.87 -19.58 4.64
CA ASN A 284 13.69 -18.24 4.09
C ASN A 284 12.53 -17.51 4.78
N ASP A 285 12.72 -16.23 5.05
CA ASP A 285 11.67 -15.29 5.48
C ASP A 285 11.49 -14.22 4.41
N PRO A 286 10.72 -14.51 3.35
CA PRO A 286 10.36 -13.50 2.35
C PRO A 286 9.23 -12.63 2.90
N THR A 287 9.45 -11.66 3.26
CA THR A 287 9.15 -10.43 3.89
C THR A 287 7.93 -9.56 3.56
N PRO A 288 6.68 -9.97 3.56
CA PRO A 288 5.63 -8.99 3.83
C PRO A 288 5.60 -8.54 5.29
N ALA A 289 6.01 -9.42 6.21
CA ALA A 289 6.00 -9.12 7.64
C ALA A 289 7.14 -8.19 8.09
N ARG A 290 8.25 -8.07 7.37
CA ARG A 290 9.38 -7.19 7.75
C ARG A 290 8.97 -5.73 7.85
N THR A 291 8.06 -5.25 7.01
CA THR A 291 7.53 -3.88 7.11
C THR A 291 6.79 -3.62 8.42
N LEU A 292 6.27 -4.69 9.06
CA LEU A 292 5.63 -4.62 10.36
C LEU A 292 6.60 -4.68 11.54
N TYR A 293 7.85 -5.10 11.33
CA TYR A 293 8.83 -5.23 12.42
C TYR A 293 9.16 -3.91 13.09
N ALA A 294 9.08 -2.81 12.36
CA ALA A 294 9.25 -1.48 12.94
C ALA A 294 8.18 -1.17 14.02
N TYR A 295 6.98 -1.72 13.86
CA TYR A 295 5.91 -1.56 14.86
C TYR A 295 6.14 -2.42 16.11
N ALA A 296 6.98 -3.44 16.05
CA ALA A 296 7.32 -4.31 17.19
C ALA A 296 8.66 -3.94 17.83
N ALA A 297 9.20 -2.75 17.58
CA ALA A 297 10.43 -2.28 18.20
C ALA A 297 10.26 -2.02 19.71
N ASN A 298 9.07 -1.59 20.12
CA ASN A 298 8.73 -1.29 21.51
C ASN A 298 7.63 -2.24 22.00
N THR A 299 7.57 -2.49 23.28
CA THR A 299 6.52 -3.29 23.93
C THR A 299 5.24 -2.50 24.20
N THR A 300 5.31 -1.20 24.13
CA THR A 300 4.19 -0.27 24.37
C THR A 300 4.24 0.87 23.36
N ILE A 301 3.08 1.47 23.10
CA ILE A 301 2.93 2.68 22.29
C ILE A 301 2.19 3.75 23.10
N PRO A 302 2.60 5.03 23.04
CA PRO A 302 1.92 6.12 23.74
C PRO A 302 0.62 6.56 23.03
N GLU A 303 0.52 6.34 21.72
CA GLU A 303 -0.55 6.84 20.86
C GLU A 303 -1.11 5.74 19.96
N ASN A 304 -2.25 6.00 19.31
CA ASN A 304 -2.81 5.10 18.34
C ASN A 304 -1.89 4.98 17.12
N ILE A 305 -1.67 3.76 16.64
CA ILE A 305 -0.94 3.45 15.40
C ILE A 305 -1.92 2.87 14.39
N LEU A 306 -1.87 3.38 13.17
CA LEU A 306 -2.55 2.80 12.04
C LEU A 306 -1.54 2.04 11.17
N LEU A 307 -1.68 0.72 11.11
CA LEU A 307 -0.90 -0.11 10.19
C LEU A 307 -1.28 0.25 8.75
N SER A 308 -0.29 0.30 7.87
CA SER A 308 -0.53 0.61 6.44
C SER A 308 -1.44 -0.41 5.76
N ARG A 309 -1.55 -1.61 6.33
CA ARG A 309 -2.36 -2.72 5.79
C ARG A 309 -2.53 -3.87 6.80
N THR A 310 -3.49 -4.73 6.55
CA THR A 310 -3.57 -6.07 7.15
C THR A 310 -2.57 -7.00 6.47
N VAL A 311 -2.24 -8.12 7.09
CA VAL A 311 -1.34 -9.14 6.55
C VAL A 311 -2.04 -10.49 6.60
N ASN A 312 -1.97 -11.21 5.49
CA ASN A 312 -2.33 -12.63 5.41
C ASN A 312 -1.26 -13.33 4.58
N CYS A 313 -0.34 -14.00 5.25
CA CYS A 313 0.84 -14.60 4.64
C CYS A 313 0.94 -16.06 5.09
N THR A 314 1.05 -16.97 4.13
CA THR A 314 1.32 -18.39 4.37
C THR A 314 2.52 -18.84 3.54
N LEU A 315 3.53 -19.36 4.23
CA LEU A 315 4.77 -19.86 3.65
C LEU A 315 4.85 -21.37 3.89
N GLU A 316 4.87 -22.16 2.85
CA GLU A 316 5.11 -23.58 2.90
C GLU A 316 6.53 -23.87 2.39
N THR A 317 7.33 -24.55 3.18
CA THR A 317 8.68 -24.97 2.77
C THR A 317 8.79 -26.49 2.90
N ILE A 318 9.01 -27.16 1.79
CA ILE A 318 9.34 -28.58 1.77
C ILE A 318 10.85 -28.69 1.89
N VAL A 319 11.32 -29.17 3.05
CA VAL A 319 12.74 -29.33 3.33
C VAL A 319 13.14 -30.77 3.04
N CYS A 320 13.91 -30.96 1.97
CA CYS A 320 14.46 -32.28 1.58
C CYS A 320 15.83 -32.45 2.26
N LEU A 321 15.96 -33.46 3.09
CA LEU A 321 17.18 -33.76 3.83
C LEU A 321 18.08 -34.76 3.09
N PRO A 322 19.41 -34.67 3.28
CA PRO A 322 20.33 -35.69 2.83
C PRO A 322 20.04 -37.04 3.51
N GLU A 323 20.43 -38.14 2.86
CA GLU A 323 20.34 -39.46 3.43
C GLU A 323 21.08 -39.54 4.77
N GLY A 324 20.51 -40.27 5.74
CA GLY A 324 21.06 -40.40 7.09
C GLY A 324 20.85 -39.18 7.99
N MET A 325 20.06 -38.17 7.58
CA MET A 325 19.71 -37.03 8.44
C MET A 325 18.21 -37.01 8.78
N LYS A 326 17.89 -36.57 10.00
CA LYS A 326 16.50 -36.37 10.46
C LYS A 326 16.33 -35.03 11.14
N VAL A 327 15.14 -34.41 10.97
CA VAL A 327 14.77 -33.24 11.76
C VAL A 327 14.48 -33.64 13.19
N THR A 328 14.98 -32.87 14.15
CA THR A 328 14.59 -33.00 15.55
C THR A 328 13.08 -32.69 15.66
N PRO A 329 12.29 -33.57 16.29
CA PRO A 329 10.85 -33.35 16.43
C PRO A 329 10.54 -31.97 17.02
N ARG A 330 9.57 -31.31 16.43
CA ARG A 330 9.13 -29.99 16.85
C ARG A 330 7.61 -29.97 16.98
N ALA A 331 7.11 -29.39 18.07
CA ALA A 331 5.66 -29.24 18.26
C ALA A 331 5.11 -28.12 17.36
N ASN A 332 3.91 -28.31 16.84
CA ASN A 332 3.15 -27.23 16.22
C ASN A 332 2.86 -26.14 17.26
N LYS A 333 2.83 -24.91 16.81
CA LYS A 333 2.57 -23.75 17.66
C LYS A 333 1.55 -22.84 17.01
N GLU A 334 0.61 -22.38 17.81
CA GLU A 334 -0.41 -21.42 17.40
C GLU A 334 -0.58 -20.36 18.48
N ILE A 335 -0.61 -19.08 18.06
CA ILE A 335 -1.00 -17.96 18.90
C ILE A 335 -2.13 -17.23 18.17
N SER A 336 -3.25 -17.01 18.84
CA SER A 336 -4.42 -16.31 18.30
C SER A 336 -4.92 -15.29 19.32
N ASN A 337 -5.22 -14.08 18.87
CA ASN A 337 -5.77 -13.01 19.69
C ASN A 337 -6.61 -12.06 18.82
N ALA A 338 -7.12 -10.96 19.39
CA ALA A 338 -7.98 -10.02 18.67
C ALA A 338 -7.29 -9.28 17.51
N CYS A 339 -5.95 -9.24 17.46
CA CYS A 339 -5.20 -8.63 16.37
C CYS A 339 -4.93 -9.57 15.19
N GLY A 340 -5.02 -10.91 15.43
CA GLY A 340 -4.75 -11.88 14.39
C GLY A 340 -4.28 -13.24 14.91
N LYS A 341 -3.47 -13.92 14.07
CA LYS A 341 -3.04 -15.30 14.33
C LYS A 341 -1.65 -15.57 13.76
N VAL A 342 -0.84 -16.35 14.48
CA VAL A 342 0.42 -16.93 14.01
C VAL A 342 0.36 -18.44 14.16
N VAL A 343 0.78 -19.17 13.13
CA VAL A 343 0.81 -20.63 13.12
C VAL A 343 2.14 -21.13 12.60
N PHE A 344 2.73 -22.10 13.28
CA PHE A 344 3.85 -22.90 12.81
C PHE A 344 3.46 -24.38 12.88
N SER A 345 3.52 -25.05 11.73
CA SER A 345 3.18 -26.47 11.61
C SER A 345 4.30 -27.25 10.95
N TYR A 346 4.60 -28.42 11.50
CA TYR A 346 5.69 -29.28 11.09
C TYR A 346 5.13 -30.67 10.78
N GLN A 347 5.15 -31.05 9.50
CA GLN A 347 4.60 -32.33 9.02
C GLN A 347 5.70 -33.14 8.38
N PRO A 348 6.06 -34.34 8.93
CA PRO A 348 7.01 -35.24 8.32
C PRO A 348 6.56 -35.63 6.90
N THR A 349 7.52 -35.73 5.98
CA THR A 349 7.33 -36.22 4.61
C THR A 349 8.29 -37.37 4.31
N LYS A 350 8.14 -38.03 3.16
CA LYS A 350 9.08 -39.08 2.75
C LYS A 350 10.51 -38.58 2.56
N GLU A 351 10.66 -37.33 2.13
CA GLU A 351 11.94 -36.71 1.78
C GLU A 351 12.50 -35.83 2.88
N GLY A 352 11.76 -35.62 3.98
CA GLY A 352 12.17 -34.72 5.07
C GLY A 352 10.99 -34.18 5.87
N ILE A 353 10.74 -32.86 5.76
CA ILE A 353 9.66 -32.20 6.51
C ILE A 353 9.03 -31.08 5.71
N LYS A 354 7.69 -30.97 5.76
CA LYS A 354 6.94 -29.79 5.32
C LYS A 354 6.74 -28.85 6.49
N VAL A 355 7.20 -27.62 6.36
CA VAL A 355 7.02 -26.54 7.35
C VAL A 355 6.03 -25.53 6.79
N THR A 356 4.94 -25.30 7.50
CA THR A 356 3.96 -24.24 7.18
C THR A 356 4.07 -23.16 8.25
N ARG A 357 4.30 -21.93 7.81
CA ARG A 357 4.34 -20.73 8.65
C ARG A 357 3.29 -19.76 8.16
N SER A 358 2.38 -19.35 9.03
CA SER A 358 1.31 -18.43 8.68
C SER A 358 1.23 -17.26 9.65
N LEU A 359 1.13 -16.04 9.12
CA LEU A 359 0.89 -14.81 9.87
C LEU A 359 -0.34 -14.12 9.31
N ARG A 360 -1.34 -13.92 10.14
CA ARG A 360 -2.50 -13.09 9.83
C ARG A 360 -2.60 -11.96 10.83
N ILE A 361 -2.58 -10.71 10.34
CA ILE A 361 -2.89 -9.50 11.13
C ILE A 361 -4.13 -8.88 10.50
N SER A 362 -5.23 -8.92 11.20
CA SER A 362 -6.56 -8.48 10.70
C SER A 362 -6.95 -7.10 11.22
N ARG A 363 -6.31 -6.61 12.27
CA ARG A 363 -6.64 -5.33 12.88
C ARG A 363 -5.62 -4.26 12.50
N GLN A 364 -6.06 -3.24 11.76
CA GLN A 364 -5.19 -2.15 11.32
C GLN A 364 -4.96 -1.09 12.40
N LEU A 365 -6.00 -0.67 13.11
CA LEU A 365 -5.88 0.33 14.17
C LEU A 365 -5.42 -0.34 15.47
N GLN A 366 -4.23 0.05 15.92
CA GLN A 366 -3.64 -0.37 17.19
C GLN A 366 -3.74 0.77 18.19
N THR A 367 -4.29 0.47 19.36
CA THR A 367 -4.37 1.41 20.48
C THR A 367 -3.38 0.97 21.57
N PRO A 368 -3.01 1.85 22.52
CA PRO A 368 -2.16 1.44 23.64
C PRO A 368 -2.69 0.22 24.42
N SER A 369 -4.01 0.04 24.45
CA SER A 369 -4.65 -1.08 25.15
C SER A 369 -4.51 -2.43 24.44
N ASN A 370 -4.53 -2.46 23.12
CA ASN A 370 -4.46 -3.71 22.35
C ASN A 370 -3.10 -3.98 21.69
N TYR A 371 -2.19 -3.03 21.77
CA TYR A 371 -0.87 -3.16 21.12
C TYR A 371 -0.08 -4.39 21.60
N LYS A 372 -0.24 -4.79 22.85
CA LYS A 372 0.42 -6.00 23.40
C LYS A 372 0.06 -7.25 22.62
N GLU A 373 -1.14 -7.32 22.07
CA GLU A 373 -1.62 -8.45 21.25
C GLU A 373 -0.89 -8.48 19.90
N LEU A 374 -0.77 -7.32 19.23
CA LEU A 374 0.03 -7.21 18.00
C LEU A 374 1.50 -7.56 18.27
N TYR A 375 2.07 -6.99 19.35
CA TYR A 375 3.46 -7.25 19.73
C TYR A 375 3.71 -8.73 19.93
N ALA A 376 2.81 -9.44 20.63
CA ALA A 376 2.96 -10.89 20.89
C ALA A 376 2.99 -11.70 19.57
N LEU A 377 2.14 -11.36 18.59
CA LEU A 377 2.15 -12.04 17.29
C LEU A 377 3.43 -11.78 16.51
N LEU A 378 3.88 -10.51 16.46
CA LEU A 378 5.09 -10.13 15.73
C LEU A 378 6.37 -10.61 16.42
N ALA A 379 6.42 -10.65 17.75
CA ALA A 379 7.54 -11.21 18.50
C ALA A 379 7.70 -12.70 18.22
N GLU A 380 6.60 -13.44 18.22
CA GLU A 380 6.61 -14.87 17.88
C GLU A 380 7.01 -15.10 16.42
N TRP A 381 6.47 -14.32 15.49
CA TRP A 381 6.83 -14.44 14.08
C TRP A 381 8.33 -14.15 13.86
N ARG A 382 8.92 -13.21 14.58
CA ARG A 382 10.33 -12.82 14.49
C ARG A 382 11.28 -13.77 15.20
N ASP A 383 10.80 -14.65 16.07
CA ASP A 383 11.67 -15.56 16.80
C ASP A 383 12.46 -16.42 15.82
N THR A 384 13.79 -16.24 15.83
CA THR A 384 14.71 -16.95 14.94
C THR A 384 14.60 -18.47 15.08
N ASN A 385 14.20 -18.96 16.24
CA ASN A 385 13.93 -20.37 16.44
C ASN A 385 12.82 -20.89 15.52
N ASN A 386 11.83 -20.06 15.17
CA ASN A 386 10.76 -20.44 14.27
C ASN A 386 11.16 -20.39 12.79
N HIS A 387 12.34 -19.86 12.47
CA HIS A 387 12.92 -19.79 11.13
C HIS A 387 14.09 -20.77 10.93
N ALA A 388 14.30 -21.72 11.85
CA ALA A 388 15.35 -22.70 11.74
C ALA A 388 14.87 -24.09 12.18
N LEU A 389 15.43 -25.11 11.55
CA LEU A 389 15.25 -26.51 11.93
C LEU A 389 16.59 -27.08 12.43
N VAL A 390 16.54 -27.77 13.52
CA VAL A 390 17.69 -28.56 14.00
C VAL A 390 17.60 -29.94 13.38
N VAL A 391 18.65 -30.36 12.71
CA VAL A 391 18.79 -31.69 12.11
C VAL A 391 19.93 -32.46 12.74
N LYS A 392 19.83 -33.79 12.79
CA LYS A 392 20.86 -34.65 13.32
C LYS A 392 21.09 -35.85 12.41
N LYS A 393 22.34 -36.34 12.41
CA LYS A 393 22.65 -37.66 11.82
C LYS A 393 21.93 -38.76 12.59
N VAL A 394 21.36 -39.68 11.86
CA VAL A 394 20.83 -40.93 12.44
C VAL A 394 22.03 -41.84 12.64
N ALA A 395 22.26 -42.31 13.87
CA ALA A 395 23.23 -43.37 14.08
C ALA A 395 22.75 -44.59 13.29
N GLU A 396 23.68 -45.18 12.54
CA GLU A 396 23.48 -46.49 11.90
C GLU A 396 23.16 -47.57 12.89
#